data_1f6483dd834971e0f02a53677215661b
#
_entry.id   1f6483dd834971e0f02a53677215661b
#
_cell.length_a   1.000
_cell.length_b   1.000
_cell.length_c   1.000
_cell.angle_alpha   90.00
_cell.angle_beta   90.00
_cell.angle_gamma   90.00
#
_symmetry.space_group_name_H-M   'P 1'
#
loop_
_entity.id
_entity.type
_entity.pdbx_description
1 polymer ?
#
loop_
_entity_poly.entity_id
_entity_poly.type
_entity_poly.pdbx_seq_one_letter_code
_entity_poly.pdbx_strand_id
1 'polypeptide(L)'
;VDFVYVGWCEPGLMQSIPICVNPKGGMNSYWQMPFRKSAKITLENLTDKKSVIYYQITYSETAVAEDTPYFHAQFHRDNPLEYKKNYVILDKATGKGQYVGTYLAWGVNSNRWWGEGEIKFFMDGDQEFPTICGTGTEDYIGGAWNFEYPQGEYCRFSTPYSGLHQILKPDGLYQSQQRFGMYRFHLTD
;
A
#
# COMPACT_ATOMS: atom_id res chain seq x y z
N VAL A 1 1.51 0.39 -11.75
CA VAL A 1 1.26 1.75 -11.24
C VAL A 1 0.91 1.69 -9.78
N ASP A 2 0.00 0.82 -9.36
CA ASP A 2 -0.38 0.67 -7.95
C ASP A 2 0.79 0.22 -7.07
N PHE A 3 1.74 -0.52 -7.61
CA PHE A 3 2.97 -0.90 -6.92
C PHE A 3 3.83 0.31 -6.49
N VAL A 4 3.76 1.40 -7.21
CA VAL A 4 4.44 2.66 -6.86
C VAL A 4 3.45 3.73 -6.39
N TYR A 5 2.28 3.28 -5.89
CA TYR A 5 1.33 4.06 -5.11
C TYR A 5 0.66 5.24 -5.83
N VAL A 6 0.08 4.94 -6.96
CA VAL A 6 -0.78 5.86 -7.71
C VAL A 6 -2.18 5.25 -7.84
N GLY A 7 -2.77 4.86 -6.72
CA GLY A 7 -3.99 4.06 -6.67
C GLY A 7 -5.25 4.71 -7.26
N TRP A 8 -5.24 6.02 -7.46
CA TRP A 8 -6.39 6.77 -7.98
C TRP A 8 -6.13 7.44 -9.33
N CYS A 9 -5.15 6.94 -10.09
CA CYS A 9 -4.71 7.54 -11.35
C CYS A 9 -4.18 8.98 -11.23
N GLU A 10 -3.93 9.45 -10.03
CA GLU A 10 -3.32 10.74 -9.73
C GLU A 10 -2.11 10.55 -8.81
N PRO A 11 -0.93 11.07 -9.17
CA PRO A 11 0.24 10.95 -8.31
C PRO A 11 0.03 11.70 -6.99
N GLY A 12 0.10 10.99 -5.88
CA GLY A 12 0.20 11.60 -4.55
C GLY A 12 1.65 11.64 -4.11
N LEU A 13 2.12 12.79 -3.62
CA LEU A 13 3.47 12.87 -3.06
C LEU A 13 3.63 11.92 -1.88
N MET A 14 4.70 11.15 -1.89
CA MET A 14 4.96 10.15 -0.86
C MET A 14 6.44 10.11 -0.52
N GLN A 15 6.74 10.06 0.77
CA GLN A 15 8.11 9.98 1.29
C GLN A 15 8.18 8.82 2.28
N SER A 16 8.72 7.70 1.82
CA SER A 16 8.98 6.56 2.69
C SER A 16 10.34 5.94 2.35
N ILE A 17 10.81 5.01 3.18
CA ILE A 17 12.08 4.32 2.92
C ILE A 17 12.02 3.53 1.62
N PRO A 18 11.03 2.63 1.40
CA PRO A 18 11.07 1.79 0.21
C PRO A 18 10.49 2.43 -1.05
N ILE A 19 9.67 3.46 -0.91
CA ILE A 19 8.99 4.11 -2.04
C ILE A 19 8.97 5.63 -1.86
N CYS A 20 9.30 6.35 -2.94
CA CYS A 20 9.08 7.78 -3.02
C CYS A 20 8.33 8.13 -4.30
N VAL A 21 7.32 8.99 -4.16
CA VAL A 21 6.63 9.60 -5.30
C VAL A 21 6.86 11.10 -5.25
N ASN A 22 7.64 11.57 -6.19
CA ASN A 22 8.07 12.96 -6.30
C ASN A 22 7.13 13.76 -7.23
N PRO A 23 7.24 15.10 -7.27
CA PRO A 23 6.41 15.94 -8.13
C PRO A 23 6.39 15.47 -9.58
N LYS A 24 5.22 15.60 -10.21
CA LYS A 24 4.95 15.16 -11.59
C LYS A 24 5.01 13.64 -11.81
N GLY A 25 4.92 12.85 -10.74
CA GLY A 25 4.88 11.39 -10.83
C GLY A 25 6.26 10.75 -11.00
N GLY A 26 7.29 11.34 -10.44
CA GLY A 26 8.60 10.69 -10.32
C GLY A 26 8.51 9.53 -9.34
N MET A 27 8.28 8.32 -9.83
CA MET A 27 8.06 7.11 -9.05
C MET A 27 9.38 6.40 -8.79
N ASN A 28 9.73 6.17 -7.53
CA ASN A 28 10.97 5.52 -7.14
C ASN A 28 10.67 4.34 -6.22
N SER A 29 11.29 3.20 -6.50
CA SER A 29 11.24 2.01 -5.65
C SER A 29 12.65 1.63 -5.22
N TYR A 30 12.84 1.47 -3.93
CA TYR A 30 14.09 1.04 -3.31
C TYR A 30 14.00 -0.38 -2.73
N TRP A 31 12.90 -1.09 -3.01
CA TRP A 31 12.80 -2.49 -2.67
C TRP A 31 13.91 -3.29 -3.32
N GLN A 32 14.64 -4.04 -2.52
CA GLN A 32 15.61 -5.01 -3.04
C GLN A 32 14.86 -6.15 -3.70
N MET A 33 15.26 -6.50 -4.93
CA MET A 33 14.68 -7.59 -5.71
C MET A 33 15.78 -8.58 -6.11
N PRO A 34 16.21 -9.45 -5.18
CA PRO A 34 17.28 -10.40 -5.46
C PRO A 34 16.93 -11.35 -6.62
N PHE A 35 17.92 -11.69 -7.42
CA PHE A 35 17.79 -12.71 -8.47
C PHE A 35 19.07 -13.54 -8.57
N ARG A 36 18.96 -14.84 -8.87
CA ARG A 36 20.10 -15.78 -8.88
C ARG A 36 20.67 -16.05 -10.26
N LYS A 37 19.85 -15.91 -11.31
CA LYS A 37 20.28 -16.18 -12.70
C LYS A 37 20.01 -15.00 -13.63
N SER A 38 18.80 -14.52 -13.66
CA SER A 38 18.40 -13.42 -14.52
C SER A 38 17.18 -12.73 -13.94
N ALA A 39 17.02 -11.44 -14.26
CA ALA A 39 15.82 -10.68 -13.99
C ALA A 39 15.27 -10.08 -15.29
N LYS A 40 13.96 -9.98 -15.38
CA LYS A 40 13.29 -9.31 -16.50
C LYS A 40 12.19 -8.43 -15.93
N ILE A 41 12.23 -7.15 -16.27
CA ILE A 41 11.19 -6.19 -15.92
C ILE A 41 10.41 -5.86 -17.18
N THR A 42 9.12 -6.00 -17.14
CA THR A 42 8.22 -5.69 -18.26
C THR A 42 7.21 -4.64 -17.84
N LEU A 43 6.84 -3.81 -18.79
CA LEU A 43 5.76 -2.85 -18.62
C LEU A 43 4.79 -3.02 -19.78
N GLU A 44 3.53 -3.18 -19.46
CA GLU A 44 2.45 -3.31 -20.43
C GLU A 44 1.62 -2.03 -20.45
N ASN A 45 1.39 -1.49 -21.64
CA ASN A 45 0.45 -0.39 -21.84
C ASN A 45 -0.94 -0.98 -22.11
N LEU A 46 -1.84 -0.86 -21.15
CA LEU A 46 -3.22 -1.36 -21.23
C LEU A 46 -4.17 -0.43 -21.99
N THR A 47 -3.66 0.64 -22.58
CA THR A 47 -4.45 1.61 -23.35
C THR A 47 -4.09 1.56 -24.83
N ASP A 48 -4.97 2.05 -25.67
CA ASP A 48 -4.74 2.25 -27.11
C ASP A 48 -3.90 3.51 -27.44
N LYS A 49 -3.53 4.29 -26.42
CA LYS A 49 -2.77 5.53 -26.59
C LYS A 49 -1.27 5.27 -26.45
N LYS A 50 -0.48 5.90 -27.30
CA LYS A 50 0.99 5.87 -27.19
C LYS A 50 1.42 6.52 -25.87
N SER A 51 2.25 5.79 -25.10
CA SER A 51 2.87 6.27 -23.87
C SER A 51 4.38 6.31 -24.03
N VAL A 52 5.02 7.29 -23.39
CA VAL A 52 6.47 7.42 -23.30
C VAL A 52 6.86 7.25 -21.85
N ILE A 53 7.85 6.41 -21.59
CA ILE A 53 8.33 6.11 -20.25
C ILE A 53 9.82 6.33 -20.22
N TYR A 54 10.27 7.07 -19.23
CA TYR A 54 11.68 7.21 -18.87
C TYR A 54 11.93 6.37 -17.63
N TYR A 55 12.96 5.55 -17.66
CA TYR A 55 13.28 4.71 -16.51
C TYR A 55 14.78 4.61 -16.29
N GLN A 56 15.14 4.34 -15.05
CA GLN A 56 16.48 3.97 -14.65
C GLN A 56 16.39 2.80 -13.66
N ILE A 57 17.21 1.78 -13.88
CA ILE A 57 17.31 0.61 -13.00
C ILE A 57 18.75 0.48 -12.58
N THR A 58 19.00 0.49 -11.29
CA THR A 58 20.32 0.23 -10.71
C THR A 58 20.34 -1.20 -10.19
N TYR A 59 21.36 -1.96 -10.55
CA TYR A 59 21.56 -3.32 -10.08
C TYR A 59 23.03 -3.58 -9.82
N SER A 60 23.30 -4.62 -9.04
CA SER A 60 24.66 -5.13 -8.82
C SER A 60 24.71 -6.63 -9.12
N GLU A 61 25.80 -7.07 -9.73
CA GLU A 61 26.08 -8.49 -9.91
C GLU A 61 26.91 -8.98 -8.74
N THR A 62 26.28 -9.78 -7.87
CA THR A 62 26.90 -10.34 -6.68
C THR A 62 26.34 -11.72 -6.40
N ALA A 63 27.05 -12.49 -5.59
CA ALA A 63 26.54 -13.76 -5.12
C ALA A 63 25.31 -13.54 -4.24
N VAL A 64 24.22 -14.24 -4.54
CA VAL A 64 22.98 -14.24 -3.75
C VAL A 64 22.91 -15.57 -3.00
N ALA A 65 22.84 -15.51 -1.68
CA ALA A 65 22.73 -16.69 -0.85
C ALA A 65 21.49 -17.53 -1.16
N GLU A 66 21.55 -18.84 -1.00
CA GLU A 66 20.44 -19.74 -1.35
C GLU A 66 19.18 -19.50 -0.52
N ASP A 67 19.32 -19.03 0.69
CA ASP A 67 18.21 -18.71 1.61
C ASP A 67 17.70 -17.27 1.49
N THR A 68 18.27 -16.45 0.60
CA THR A 68 17.77 -15.09 0.38
C THR A 68 16.37 -15.13 -0.25
N PRO A 69 15.34 -14.53 0.38
CA PRO A 69 14.00 -14.52 -0.15
C PRO A 69 13.89 -13.63 -1.40
N TYR A 70 12.98 -13.98 -2.30
CA TYR A 70 12.59 -13.11 -3.41
C TYR A 70 11.57 -12.09 -2.96
N PHE A 71 11.57 -10.94 -3.63
CA PHE A 71 10.51 -9.96 -3.47
C PHE A 71 9.25 -10.42 -4.21
N HIS A 72 8.11 -10.39 -3.53
CA HIS A 72 6.79 -10.69 -4.09
C HIS A 72 5.83 -9.55 -3.80
N ALA A 73 4.92 -9.29 -4.72
CA ALA A 73 3.81 -8.37 -4.51
C ALA A 73 2.52 -8.99 -5.07
N GLN A 74 1.40 -8.73 -4.41
CA GLN A 74 0.06 -9.11 -4.86
C GLN A 74 -0.79 -7.86 -5.02
N PHE A 75 -1.73 -7.90 -5.94
CA PHE A 75 -2.73 -6.88 -6.15
C PHE A 75 -4.12 -7.48 -5.97
N HIS A 76 -4.91 -6.87 -5.12
CA HIS A 76 -6.32 -7.21 -4.93
C HIS A 76 -7.18 -5.96 -5.11
N ARG A 77 -8.38 -6.14 -5.63
CA ARG A 77 -9.34 -5.04 -5.80
C ARG A 77 -10.76 -5.54 -5.66
N ASP A 78 -11.48 -4.97 -4.71
CA ASP A 78 -12.92 -5.11 -4.58
C ASP A 78 -13.57 -3.73 -4.68
N ASN A 79 -14.55 -3.58 -5.57
CA ASN A 79 -15.28 -2.32 -5.74
C ASN A 79 -16.67 -2.58 -6.35
N PRO A 80 -17.74 -2.39 -5.58
CA PRO A 80 -17.71 -2.16 -4.13
C PRO A 80 -17.31 -3.40 -3.35
N LEU A 81 -16.75 -3.19 -2.16
CA LEU A 81 -16.57 -4.27 -1.19
C LEU A 81 -17.95 -4.75 -0.72
N GLU A 82 -18.17 -6.06 -0.67
CA GLU A 82 -19.41 -6.62 -0.16
C GLU A 82 -19.58 -6.35 1.33
N TYR A 83 -20.78 -5.92 1.71
CA TYR A 83 -21.07 -5.54 3.09
C TYR A 83 -20.84 -6.67 4.08
N LYS A 84 -20.12 -6.39 5.15
CA LYS A 84 -19.69 -7.35 6.20
C LYS A 84 -18.75 -8.46 5.73
N LYS A 85 -18.14 -8.34 4.56
CA LYS A 85 -17.05 -9.24 4.15
C LYS A 85 -15.69 -8.62 4.41
N ASN A 86 -14.76 -9.46 4.82
CA ASN A 86 -13.37 -9.06 4.95
C ASN A 86 -12.77 -8.79 3.56
N TYR A 87 -12.02 -7.71 3.45
CA TYR A 87 -11.16 -7.47 2.31
C TYR A 87 -9.84 -8.23 2.48
N VAL A 88 -9.50 -9.06 1.52
CA VAL A 88 -8.26 -9.84 1.56
C VAL A 88 -7.11 -9.00 0.98
N ILE A 89 -6.15 -8.66 1.83
CA ILE A 89 -4.96 -7.89 1.43
C ILE A 89 -3.90 -8.82 0.83
N LEU A 90 -3.61 -9.91 1.51
CA LEU A 90 -2.66 -10.94 1.08
C LEU A 90 -3.29 -12.31 1.30
N ASP A 91 -3.26 -13.16 0.28
CA ASP A 91 -3.81 -14.52 0.34
C ASP A 91 -2.76 -15.55 -0.08
N LYS A 92 -2.84 -16.73 0.51
CA LYS A 92 -2.06 -17.94 0.12
C LYS A 92 -0.54 -17.74 0.06
N ALA A 93 0.01 -16.85 0.87
CA ALA A 93 1.44 -16.77 1.05
C ALA A 93 1.91 -17.99 1.85
N THR A 94 2.80 -18.80 1.28
CA THR A 94 3.34 -20.02 1.92
C THR A 94 4.85 -20.01 1.85
N GLY A 95 5.47 -20.65 2.87
CA GLY A 95 6.91 -20.73 2.99
C GLY A 95 7.48 -19.77 4.03
N LYS A 96 8.80 -19.73 4.15
CA LYS A 96 9.50 -18.82 5.06
C LYS A 96 9.65 -17.45 4.39
N GLY A 97 9.17 -16.42 5.06
CA GLY A 97 9.21 -15.05 4.52
C GLY A 97 8.86 -14.01 5.57
N GLN A 98 8.75 -12.77 5.12
CA GLN A 98 8.33 -11.64 5.93
C GLN A 98 7.28 -10.84 5.14
N TYR A 99 6.21 -10.45 5.80
CA TYR A 99 5.27 -9.48 5.27
C TYR A 99 5.84 -8.08 5.45
N VAL A 100 6.11 -7.40 4.33
CA VAL A 100 6.86 -6.13 4.36
C VAL A 100 5.98 -4.89 4.20
N GLY A 101 4.70 -5.04 3.93
CA GLY A 101 3.80 -3.90 3.94
C GLY A 101 2.61 -3.97 2.99
N THR A 102 1.78 -2.95 3.11
CA THR A 102 0.54 -2.76 2.36
C THR A 102 0.42 -1.34 1.86
N TYR A 103 -0.11 -1.19 0.67
CA TYR A 103 -0.72 0.04 0.17
C TYR A 103 -2.22 -0.16 -0.03
N LEU A 104 -3.01 0.78 0.46
CA LEU A 104 -4.48 0.78 0.34
C LEU A 104 -4.95 2.00 -0.45
N ALA A 105 -5.65 1.76 -1.55
CA ALA A 105 -6.48 2.75 -2.22
C ALA A 105 -7.92 2.59 -1.71
N TRP A 106 -8.29 3.38 -0.72
CA TRP A 106 -9.52 3.24 0.03
C TRP A 106 -10.60 4.23 -0.44
N GLY A 107 -11.69 3.72 -0.97
CA GLY A 107 -12.85 4.50 -1.39
C GLY A 107 -14.00 4.38 -0.39
N VAL A 108 -14.57 5.51 0.01
CA VAL A 108 -15.68 5.57 0.96
C VAL A 108 -16.98 5.76 0.21
N ASN A 109 -17.94 4.88 0.41
CA ASN A 109 -19.27 4.91 -0.23
C ASN A 109 -20.40 5.37 0.68
N SER A 110 -20.10 5.66 1.95
CA SER A 110 -21.08 6.10 2.94
C SER A 110 -20.60 7.37 3.64
N ASN A 111 -21.54 8.10 4.24
CA ASN A 111 -21.21 9.15 5.20
C ASN A 111 -20.84 8.52 6.55
N ARG A 112 -20.20 9.26 7.42
CA ARG A 112 -19.69 8.91 8.76
C ARG A 112 -18.27 8.37 8.72
N TRP A 113 -17.74 8.10 9.89
CA TRP A 113 -16.40 7.56 10.06
C TRP A 113 -16.26 6.16 9.44
N TRP A 114 -15.15 5.93 8.76
CA TRP A 114 -14.90 4.77 7.91
C TRP A 114 -13.74 3.89 8.39
N GLY A 115 -13.04 4.28 9.44
CA GLY A 115 -11.75 3.68 9.81
C GLY A 115 -11.79 2.62 10.92
N GLU A 116 -12.96 2.07 11.28
CA GLU A 116 -13.10 1.08 12.36
C GLU A 116 -12.80 -0.37 11.93
N GLY A 117 -12.55 -0.63 10.65
CA GLY A 117 -12.23 -1.98 10.19
C GLY A 117 -10.86 -2.44 10.68
N GLU A 118 -10.81 -3.55 11.44
CA GLU A 118 -9.55 -4.11 11.95
C GLU A 118 -8.72 -4.74 10.84
N ILE A 119 -7.41 -4.68 10.96
CA ILE A 119 -6.50 -5.56 10.22
C ILE A 119 -6.26 -6.83 11.01
N LYS A 120 -6.27 -7.97 10.33
CA LYS A 120 -6.05 -9.29 10.92
C LYS A 120 -4.95 -10.03 10.19
N PHE A 121 -3.99 -10.56 10.95
CA PHE A 121 -2.93 -11.41 10.44
C PHE A 121 -3.11 -12.81 10.95
N PHE A 122 -3.48 -13.72 10.04
CA PHE A 122 -3.52 -15.15 10.28
C PHE A 122 -2.18 -15.73 9.82
N MET A 123 -1.42 -16.28 10.74
CA MET A 123 -0.05 -16.74 10.50
C MET A 123 0.15 -18.14 11.07
N ASP A 124 1.06 -18.88 10.45
CA ASP A 124 1.62 -20.14 10.97
C ASP A 124 0.58 -21.19 11.41
N GLY A 125 -0.51 -21.29 10.67
CA GLY A 125 -1.55 -22.30 10.92
C GLY A 125 -2.78 -21.79 11.68
N ASP A 126 -2.88 -20.50 11.94
CA ASP A 126 -4.08 -19.87 12.49
C ASP A 126 -5.32 -20.23 11.69
N GLN A 127 -6.43 -20.49 12.37
CA GLN A 127 -7.71 -20.87 11.75
C GLN A 127 -8.84 -19.92 12.16
N GLU A 128 -9.25 -20.00 13.40
CA GLU A 128 -10.39 -19.25 13.92
C GLU A 128 -10.01 -17.83 14.37
N PHE A 129 -8.86 -17.71 15.02
CA PHE A 129 -8.37 -16.43 15.56
C PHE A 129 -7.03 -16.05 14.92
N PRO A 130 -6.85 -14.78 14.57
CA PRO A 130 -5.57 -14.30 14.04
C PRO A 130 -4.53 -14.16 15.16
N THR A 131 -3.27 -14.34 14.82
CA THR A 131 -2.14 -14.02 15.72
C THR A 131 -2.13 -12.52 16.08
N ILE A 132 -2.46 -11.65 15.12
CA ILE A 132 -2.56 -10.21 15.35
C ILE A 132 -3.92 -9.73 14.89
N CYS A 133 -4.61 -8.98 15.76
CA CYS A 133 -5.82 -8.26 15.44
C CYS A 133 -5.66 -6.80 15.85
N GLY A 134 -5.76 -5.91 14.87
CA GLY A 134 -5.74 -4.47 15.11
C GLY A 134 -7.10 -3.95 15.59
N THR A 135 -7.18 -2.66 15.88
CA THR A 135 -8.37 -1.99 16.39
C THR A 135 -9.07 -1.13 15.35
N GLY A 136 -8.35 -0.67 14.33
CA GLY A 136 -8.92 0.13 13.26
C GLY A 136 -7.97 0.32 12.09
N THR A 137 -8.50 0.76 10.97
CA THR A 137 -7.70 1.09 9.77
C THR A 137 -6.77 2.27 10.05
N GLU A 138 -7.24 3.29 10.77
CA GLU A 138 -6.40 4.44 11.14
C GLU A 138 -5.25 4.03 12.05
N ASP A 139 -5.50 3.15 13.03
CA ASP A 139 -4.49 2.63 13.93
C ASP A 139 -3.42 1.86 13.17
N TYR A 140 -3.85 1.03 12.22
CA TYR A 140 -2.93 0.28 11.37
C TYR A 140 -2.03 1.21 10.55
N ILE A 141 -2.55 2.31 10.06
CA ILE A 141 -1.77 3.30 9.30
C ILE A 141 -0.93 4.19 10.23
N GLY A 142 -1.11 4.08 11.55
CA GLY A 142 -0.36 4.87 12.53
C GLY A 142 -0.91 6.28 12.75
N GLY A 143 -2.20 6.46 12.47
CA GLY A 143 -2.93 7.68 12.80
C GLY A 143 -3.69 7.57 14.11
N ALA A 144 -4.44 8.59 14.43
CA ALA A 144 -5.35 8.65 15.56
C ALA A 144 -6.42 9.71 15.31
N TRP A 145 -7.54 9.59 16.03
CA TRP A 145 -8.59 10.60 16.00
C TRP A 145 -8.99 11.01 14.57
N ASN A 146 -9.34 10.02 13.77
CA ASN A 146 -9.82 10.17 12.39
C ASN A 146 -8.85 10.87 11.44
N PHE A 147 -7.55 10.90 11.75
CA PHE A 147 -6.54 11.67 11.01
C PHE A 147 -6.81 13.19 10.99
N GLU A 148 -7.55 13.72 11.97
CA GLU A 148 -7.87 15.15 12.03
C GLU A 148 -6.68 16.00 12.49
N TYR A 149 -6.30 16.98 11.69
CA TYR A 149 -5.45 18.09 12.11
C TYR A 149 -5.41 19.18 11.03
N PRO A 150 -5.88 20.44 11.31
CA PRO A 150 -6.58 20.86 12.53
C PRO A 150 -7.96 20.18 12.67
N GLN A 151 -8.61 20.39 13.80
CA GLN A 151 -9.95 19.84 14.02
C GLN A 151 -10.91 20.19 12.88
N GLY A 152 -11.65 19.22 12.39
CA GLY A 152 -12.59 19.36 11.27
C GLY A 152 -11.99 19.08 9.90
N GLU A 153 -10.69 18.81 9.79
CA GLU A 153 -10.02 18.54 8.52
C GLU A 153 -9.13 17.30 8.60
N TYR A 154 -9.10 16.51 7.53
CA TYR A 154 -8.11 15.44 7.40
C TYR A 154 -6.71 16.00 7.16
N CYS A 155 -5.73 15.45 7.84
CA CYS A 155 -4.33 15.78 7.64
C CYS A 155 -3.59 14.72 6.81
N ARG A 156 -3.02 15.14 5.70
CA ARG A 156 -2.09 14.30 4.94
C ARG A 156 -0.74 14.23 5.64
N PHE A 157 -0.20 13.03 5.74
CA PHE A 157 1.15 12.81 6.24
C PHE A 157 1.84 11.68 5.47
N SER A 158 3.15 11.74 5.46
CA SER A 158 4.00 10.70 4.89
C SER A 158 5.25 10.58 5.75
N THR A 159 5.47 9.41 6.30
CA THR A 159 6.59 9.08 7.18
C THR A 159 7.40 7.92 6.60
N PRO A 160 8.57 7.59 7.16
CA PRO A 160 9.36 6.46 6.66
C PRO A 160 8.60 5.14 6.56
N TYR A 161 7.63 4.86 7.43
CA TYR A 161 6.98 3.56 7.54
C TYR A 161 5.47 3.57 7.31
N SER A 162 4.80 4.70 7.44
CA SER A 162 3.35 4.78 7.28
C SER A 162 2.89 6.15 6.79
N GLY A 163 1.68 6.23 6.25
CA GLY A 163 1.13 7.51 5.85
C GLY A 163 -0.26 7.44 5.24
N LEU A 164 -0.95 8.57 5.38
CA LEU A 164 -2.12 8.95 4.61
C LEU A 164 -1.68 10.03 3.62
N HIS A 165 -1.07 9.60 2.51
CA HIS A 165 -0.36 10.53 1.63
C HIS A 165 -1.26 11.20 0.58
N GLN A 166 -2.43 10.61 0.33
CA GLN A 166 -3.36 11.12 -0.68
C GLN A 166 -4.78 11.18 -0.13
N ILE A 167 -5.43 12.32 -0.30
CA ILE A 167 -6.84 12.55 0.01
C ILE A 167 -7.45 13.26 -1.19
N LEU A 168 -8.44 12.63 -1.81
CA LEU A 168 -9.21 13.20 -2.92
C LEU A 168 -10.62 13.53 -2.45
N LYS A 169 -11.14 14.67 -2.87
CA LYS A 169 -12.40 15.25 -2.41
C LYS A 169 -12.42 15.49 -0.90
N PRO A 170 -11.55 16.38 -0.40
CA PRO A 170 -11.43 16.65 1.03
C PRO A 170 -12.47 17.66 1.55
N ASP A 171 -13.68 17.62 1.05
CA ASP A 171 -14.76 18.60 1.30
C ASP A 171 -15.44 18.37 2.66
N GLY A 172 -14.63 18.26 3.70
CA GLY A 172 -15.03 18.01 5.08
C GLY A 172 -14.77 16.56 5.51
N LEU A 173 -15.07 16.29 6.76
CA LEU A 173 -14.94 14.95 7.34
C LEU A 173 -16.16 14.09 7.02
N TYR A 174 -15.95 12.77 6.95
CA TYR A 174 -17.01 11.75 6.93
C TYR A 174 -17.99 11.83 5.77
N GLN A 175 -17.55 12.35 4.64
CA GLN A 175 -18.35 12.42 3.43
C GLN A 175 -18.16 11.18 2.55
N SER A 176 -19.24 10.75 1.91
CA SER A 176 -19.16 9.70 0.90
C SER A 176 -18.35 10.14 -0.32
N GLN A 177 -17.85 9.18 -1.09
CA GLN A 177 -17.06 9.38 -2.30
C GLN A 177 -15.68 10.00 -2.08
N GLN A 178 -15.24 10.15 -0.84
CA GLN A 178 -13.85 10.47 -0.54
C GLN A 178 -12.95 9.26 -0.84
N ARG A 179 -11.71 9.54 -1.21
CA ARG A 179 -10.74 8.55 -1.62
C ARG A 179 -9.40 8.83 -0.97
N PHE A 180 -8.79 7.78 -0.44
CA PHE A 180 -7.58 7.86 0.35
C PHE A 180 -6.52 6.93 -0.22
N GLY A 181 -5.28 7.41 -0.25
CA GLY A 181 -4.10 6.60 -0.48
C GLY A 181 -3.33 6.46 0.83
N MET A 182 -3.20 5.25 1.33
CA MET A 182 -2.59 4.95 2.63
C MET A 182 -1.56 3.84 2.49
N TYR A 183 -0.56 3.84 3.35
CA TYR A 183 0.44 2.77 3.38
C TYR A 183 0.96 2.48 4.78
N ARG A 184 1.39 1.26 4.97
CA ARG A 184 2.20 0.82 6.11
C ARG A 184 3.26 -0.17 5.65
N PHE A 185 4.49 0.03 6.13
CA PHE A 185 5.61 -0.87 5.93
C PHE A 185 6.06 -1.49 7.24
N HIS A 186 6.29 -2.79 7.22
CA HIS A 186 6.75 -3.63 8.31
C HIS A 186 8.22 -3.99 8.12
N LEU A 187 9.09 -2.98 8.11
CA LEU A 187 10.53 -3.19 7.88
C LEU A 187 11.29 -3.59 9.14
N THR A 188 10.70 -3.34 10.30
CA THR A 188 11.32 -3.54 11.62
C THR A 188 10.49 -4.37 12.58
N ASP A 189 9.28 -4.75 12.22
CA ASP A 189 8.30 -5.47 13.04
C ASP A 189 7.70 -6.69 12.33
#